data_657e8518cd2636d64e0e74e942aa87c5
#
_entry.id   657e8518cd2636d64e0e74e942aa87c5
#
_cell.length_a   1.000
_cell.length_b   1.000
_cell.length_c   1.000
_cell.angle_alpha   90.00
_cell.angle_beta   90.00
_cell.angle_gamma   90.00
#
_symmetry.space_group_name_H-M   'P 1'
#
loop_
_entity.id
_entity.type
_entity.pdbx_description
1 polymer ?
#
loop_
_entity_poly.entity_id
_entity_poly.type
_entity_poly.pdbx_seq_one_letter_code
_entity_poly.pdbx_strand_id
1 'polypeptide(L)'
;GRKKNMFISHGENIYPIEIENIMKECPGIHEVCVIGVPDKRKGEVGKAIVVLREGFNTTEEEIKEYCSKNLAKIKQPKYVEIVEEIPRNSVGKVLMSKVHELYGHVG
;
A
#
# COMPACT_ATOMS: atom_id res chain seq x y z
N GLY A 1 -7.47 -2.78 15.69
CA GLY A 1 -6.88 -3.50 14.63
C GLY A 1 -7.25 -2.98 13.27
N ARG A 2 -6.69 -3.61 12.28
CA ARG A 2 -6.86 -3.17 10.90
C ARG A 2 -7.98 -3.89 10.15
N LYS A 3 -8.68 -4.81 10.80
CA LYS A 3 -9.65 -5.62 10.09
C LYS A 3 -10.81 -4.83 9.49
N LYS A 4 -11.06 -3.62 10.00
CA LYS A 4 -12.11 -2.76 9.45
C LYS A 4 -11.53 -1.66 8.56
N ASN A 5 -10.22 -1.67 8.34
CA ASN A 5 -9.58 -0.68 7.49
C ASN A 5 -9.97 -0.96 6.04
N MET A 6 -10.58 0.04 5.39
CA MET A 6 -10.95 -0.07 4.00
C MET A 6 -11.04 1.32 3.40
N PHE A 7 -11.06 1.40 2.08
CA PHE A 7 -11.36 2.64 1.38
C PHE A 7 -12.33 2.34 0.23
N ILE A 8 -12.95 3.38 -0.31
CA ILE A 8 -13.95 3.22 -1.35
C ILE A 8 -13.41 3.78 -2.65
N SER A 9 -13.33 2.93 -3.68
CA SER A 9 -12.87 3.31 -5.00
C SER A 9 -13.95 2.91 -6.01
N HIS A 10 -14.38 3.86 -6.84
CA HIS A 10 -15.46 3.62 -7.81
C HIS A 10 -16.72 3.05 -7.13
N GLY A 11 -16.99 3.45 -5.90
CA GLY A 11 -18.15 2.95 -5.18
C GLY A 11 -18.00 1.56 -4.60
N GLU A 12 -16.83 0.94 -4.72
CA GLU A 12 -16.59 -0.40 -4.18
C GLU A 12 -15.67 -0.36 -2.98
N ASN A 13 -15.93 -1.24 -2.04
CA ASN A 13 -15.10 -1.36 -0.84
C ASN A 13 -13.80 -2.09 -1.18
N ILE A 14 -12.68 -1.46 -0.89
CA ILE A 14 -11.36 -2.04 -1.12
C ILE A 14 -10.71 -2.26 0.25
N TYR A 15 -10.23 -3.48 0.46
CA TYR A 15 -9.64 -3.86 1.75
C TYR A 15 -8.12 -3.97 1.60
N PRO A 16 -7.37 -3.03 2.20
CA PRO A 16 -5.90 -3.04 2.09
C PRO A 16 -5.24 -4.36 2.45
N ILE A 17 -5.79 -5.08 3.42
CA ILE A 17 -5.18 -6.35 3.85
C ILE A 17 -5.12 -7.36 2.70
N GLU A 18 -6.13 -7.38 1.82
CA GLU A 18 -6.13 -8.29 0.67
C GLU A 18 -4.99 -7.95 -0.29
N ILE A 19 -4.81 -6.65 -0.52
CA ILE A 19 -3.75 -6.18 -1.43
C ILE A 19 -2.38 -6.47 -0.81
N GLU A 20 -2.23 -6.16 0.48
CA GLU A 20 -0.97 -6.40 1.19
C GLU A 20 -0.58 -7.87 1.16
N ASN A 21 -1.54 -8.76 1.33
CA ASN A 21 -1.25 -10.20 1.32
C ASN A 21 -0.69 -10.66 -0.03
N ILE A 22 -1.20 -10.11 -1.12
CA ILE A 22 -0.68 -10.42 -2.46
C ILE A 22 0.69 -9.77 -2.65
N MET A 23 0.85 -8.51 -2.25
CA MET A 23 2.10 -7.78 -2.45
C MET A 23 3.27 -8.36 -1.65
N LYS A 24 2.98 -8.98 -0.51
CA LYS A 24 4.03 -9.62 0.30
C LYS A 24 4.78 -10.72 -0.46
N GLU A 25 4.15 -11.30 -1.47
CA GLU A 25 4.77 -12.36 -2.27
C GLU A 25 5.68 -11.79 -3.35
N CYS A 26 5.69 -10.49 -3.56
CA CYS A 26 6.57 -9.86 -4.55
C CYS A 26 8.03 -9.95 -4.07
N PRO A 27 8.94 -10.46 -4.91
CA PRO A 27 10.35 -10.51 -4.53
C PRO A 27 10.88 -9.12 -4.15
N GLY A 28 11.61 -9.07 -3.05
CA GLY A 28 12.21 -7.82 -2.59
C GLY A 28 11.37 -7.03 -1.62
N ILE A 29 10.08 -7.33 -1.46
CA ILE A 29 9.26 -6.62 -0.49
C ILE A 29 9.41 -7.25 0.89
N HIS A 30 9.82 -6.44 1.87
CA HIS A 30 9.92 -6.85 3.26
C HIS A 30 8.64 -6.51 4.02
N GLU A 31 8.14 -5.28 3.84
CA GLU A 31 6.89 -4.83 4.47
C GLU A 31 6.10 -4.00 3.48
N VAL A 32 4.78 -4.04 3.62
CA VAL A 32 3.90 -3.21 2.80
C VAL A 32 2.71 -2.78 3.64
N CYS A 33 2.31 -1.52 3.47
CA CYS A 33 1.12 -0.97 4.09
C CYS A 33 0.37 -0.22 2.99
N VAL A 34 -0.87 -0.62 2.74
CA VAL A 34 -1.69 0.03 1.72
C VAL A 34 -2.70 0.94 2.40
N ILE A 35 -2.82 2.17 1.89
CA ILE A 35 -3.78 3.15 2.40
C ILE A 35 -4.60 3.70 1.24
N GLY A 36 -5.77 4.22 1.55
CA GLY A 36 -6.58 4.95 0.59
C GLY A 36 -6.17 6.41 0.58
N VAL A 37 -6.01 6.99 -0.61
CA VAL A 37 -5.68 8.40 -0.76
C VAL A 37 -6.68 9.02 -1.74
N PRO A 38 -6.92 10.34 -1.64
CA PRO A 38 -7.93 10.98 -2.49
C PRO A 38 -7.61 10.88 -3.97
N ASP A 39 -8.66 10.70 -4.77
CA ASP A 39 -8.56 10.70 -6.22
C ASP A 39 -9.80 11.41 -6.78
N LYS A 40 -9.57 12.32 -7.73
CA LYS A 40 -10.64 13.16 -8.25
C LYS A 40 -11.74 12.39 -8.96
N ARG A 41 -11.41 11.27 -9.58
CA ARG A 41 -12.38 10.49 -10.36
C ARG A 41 -12.97 9.33 -9.61
N LYS A 42 -12.18 8.72 -8.73
CA LYS A 42 -12.54 7.43 -8.14
C LYS A 42 -12.94 7.52 -6.67
N GLY A 43 -12.89 8.73 -6.09
CA GLY A 43 -13.08 8.91 -4.67
C GLY A 43 -11.79 8.67 -3.94
N GLU A 44 -11.37 7.42 -3.84
CA GLU A 44 -10.07 7.07 -3.28
C GLU A 44 -9.40 6.02 -4.15
N VAL A 45 -8.08 5.99 -4.09
CA VAL A 45 -7.27 4.94 -4.74
C VAL A 45 -6.24 4.45 -3.76
N GLY A 46 -5.67 3.30 -4.02
CA GLY A 46 -4.64 2.74 -3.15
C GLY A 46 -3.30 3.39 -3.33
N LYS A 47 -2.59 3.56 -2.23
CA LYS A 47 -1.18 3.90 -2.22
C LYS A 47 -0.48 2.85 -1.36
N ALA A 48 0.52 2.19 -1.94
CA ALA A 48 1.29 1.16 -1.25
C ALA A 48 2.59 1.76 -0.73
N ILE A 49 2.79 1.67 0.58
CA ILE A 49 4.02 2.11 1.24
C ILE A 49 4.84 0.85 1.44
N VAL A 50 6.03 0.79 0.85
CA VAL A 50 6.81 -0.44 0.74
C VAL A 50 8.19 -0.27 1.38
N VAL A 51 8.60 -1.27 2.16
CA VAL A 51 9.97 -1.38 2.66
C VAL A 51 10.60 -2.57 1.95
N LEU A 52 11.73 -2.34 1.31
CA LEU A 52 12.43 -3.41 0.59
C LEU A 52 13.30 -4.23 1.53
N ARG A 53 13.53 -5.48 1.16
CA ARG A 53 14.50 -6.32 1.85
C ARG A 53 15.90 -5.78 1.60
N GLU A 54 16.76 -5.95 2.57
CA GLU A 54 18.17 -5.53 2.43
C GLU A 54 18.79 -6.16 1.20
N GLY A 55 19.48 -5.35 0.42
CA GLY A 55 20.15 -5.82 -0.78
C GLY A 55 19.30 -5.81 -2.04
N PHE A 56 18.02 -5.49 -1.94
CA PHE A 56 17.14 -5.41 -3.10
C PHE A 56 17.00 -3.97 -3.58
N ASN A 57 16.98 -3.81 -4.91
CA ASN A 57 16.81 -2.51 -5.55
C ASN A 57 15.57 -2.48 -6.44
N THR A 58 14.52 -3.17 -6.02
CA THR A 58 13.26 -3.22 -6.77
C THR A 58 12.69 -1.80 -6.92
N THR A 59 12.25 -1.48 -8.14
CA THR A 59 11.71 -0.15 -8.41
C THR A 59 10.20 -0.11 -8.22
N GLU A 60 9.66 1.11 -8.13
CA GLU A 60 8.22 1.30 -8.05
C GLU A 60 7.52 0.71 -9.26
N GLU A 61 8.11 0.87 -10.44
CA GLU A 61 7.54 0.33 -11.67
C GLU A 61 7.48 -1.19 -11.66
N GLU A 62 8.53 -1.82 -11.15
CA GLU A 62 8.54 -3.28 -11.04
C GLU A 62 7.46 -3.78 -10.08
N ILE A 63 7.26 -3.07 -8.99
CA ILE A 63 6.22 -3.41 -8.03
C ILE A 63 4.83 -3.24 -8.65
N LYS A 64 4.62 -2.15 -9.39
CA LYS A 64 3.36 -1.92 -10.08
C LYS A 64 3.08 -3.01 -11.12
N GLU A 65 4.12 -3.44 -11.83
CA GLU A 65 3.96 -4.52 -12.81
C GLU A 65 3.57 -5.83 -12.12
N TYR A 66 4.19 -6.13 -10.98
CA TYR A 66 3.81 -7.30 -10.20
C TYR A 66 2.33 -7.21 -9.82
N CYS A 67 1.88 -6.05 -9.35
CA CYS A 67 0.49 -5.85 -8.97
C CYS A 67 -0.45 -6.04 -10.16
N SER A 68 -0.05 -5.56 -11.34
CA SER A 68 -0.89 -5.67 -12.52
C SER A 68 -1.12 -7.13 -12.94
N LYS A 69 -0.18 -8.00 -12.61
CA LYS A 69 -0.28 -9.42 -12.95
C LYS A 69 -0.99 -10.24 -11.89
N ASN A 70 -1.09 -9.72 -10.68
CA ASN A 70 -1.56 -10.51 -9.54
C ASN A 70 -2.79 -9.95 -8.83
N LEU A 71 -3.25 -8.76 -9.22
CA LEU A 71 -4.42 -8.11 -8.61
C LEU A 71 -5.39 -7.65 -9.68
N ALA A 72 -6.68 -7.76 -9.37
CA ALA A 72 -7.72 -7.19 -10.23
C ALA A 72 -7.47 -5.68 -10.34
N LYS A 73 -7.85 -5.11 -11.50
CA LYS A 73 -7.54 -3.73 -11.81
C LYS A 73 -7.94 -2.74 -10.71
N ILE A 74 -9.14 -2.90 -10.16
CA ILE A 74 -9.64 -1.98 -9.13
C ILE A 74 -8.83 -2.07 -7.82
N LYS A 75 -8.15 -3.17 -7.60
CA LYS A 75 -7.35 -3.39 -6.39
C LYS A 75 -5.89 -3.00 -6.55
N GLN A 76 -5.46 -2.67 -7.77
CA GLN A 76 -4.08 -2.28 -8.00
C GLN A 76 -3.83 -0.89 -7.42
N PRO A 77 -2.79 -0.71 -6.59
CA PRO A 77 -2.44 0.62 -6.07
C PRO A 77 -2.08 1.55 -7.21
N LYS A 78 -2.60 2.76 -7.18
CA LYS A 78 -2.21 3.77 -8.17
C LYS A 78 -0.82 4.31 -7.89
N TYR A 79 -0.45 4.37 -6.60
CA TYR A 79 0.83 4.90 -6.17
C TYR A 79 1.60 3.85 -5.39
N VAL A 80 2.91 3.83 -5.55
CA VAL A 80 3.83 3.02 -4.76
C VAL A 80 4.94 3.93 -4.29
N GLU A 81 5.18 3.95 -2.98
CA GLU A 81 6.29 4.71 -2.43
C GLU A 81 7.18 3.77 -1.63
N ILE A 82 8.48 3.77 -1.96
CA ILE A 82 9.47 2.95 -1.26
C ILE A 82 10.08 3.81 -0.15
N VAL A 83 10.00 3.29 1.08
CA VAL A 83 10.46 4.02 2.26
C VAL A 83 11.39 3.14 3.07
N GLU A 84 12.10 3.73 4.04
CA GLU A 84 13.03 2.97 4.86
C GLU A 84 12.34 2.19 5.95
N GLU A 85 11.27 2.76 6.51
CA GLU A 85 10.51 2.05 7.54
C GLU A 85 9.07 2.55 7.61
N ILE A 86 8.21 1.69 8.13
CA ILE A 86 6.79 2.03 8.35
C ILE A 86 6.62 2.28 9.85
N PRO A 87 6.04 3.43 10.26
CA PRO A 87 5.90 3.75 11.69
C PRO A 87 5.16 2.69 12.49
N ARG A 88 5.74 2.30 13.61
CA ARG A 88 5.15 1.30 14.51
C ARG A 88 5.24 1.78 15.94
N ASN A 89 4.33 1.27 16.79
CA ASN A 89 4.41 1.56 18.22
C ASN A 89 5.40 0.59 18.89
N SER A 90 5.54 0.71 20.21
CA SER A 90 6.53 -0.06 20.95
C SER A 90 6.28 -1.58 20.94
N VAL A 91 5.05 -2.00 20.63
CA VAL A 91 4.75 -3.44 20.52
C VAL A 91 4.73 -3.93 19.08
N GLY A 92 5.20 -3.09 18.14
CA GLY A 92 5.36 -3.48 16.74
C GLY A 92 4.14 -3.31 15.87
N LYS A 93 3.08 -2.69 16.37
CA LYS A 93 1.86 -2.49 15.59
C LYS A 93 1.98 -1.23 14.74
N VAL A 94 1.56 -1.32 13.48
CA VAL A 94 1.60 -0.18 12.56
C VAL A 94 0.73 0.97 13.07
N LEU A 95 1.29 2.16 13.10
CA LEU A 95 0.58 3.37 13.51
C LEU A 95 -0.06 4.01 12.29
N MET A 96 -1.31 3.63 12.01
CA MET A 96 -1.99 4.07 10.79
C MET A 96 -2.13 5.58 10.68
N SER A 97 -2.40 6.28 11.79
CA SER A 97 -2.49 7.75 11.74
C SER A 97 -1.17 8.37 11.31
N LYS A 98 -0.05 7.81 11.76
CA LYS A 98 1.27 8.30 11.39
C LYS A 98 1.58 8.01 9.92
N VAL A 99 1.17 6.83 9.45
CA VAL A 99 1.32 6.48 8.03
C VAL A 99 0.56 7.49 7.16
N HIS A 100 -0.68 7.79 7.52
CA HIS A 100 -1.46 8.79 6.78
C HIS A 100 -0.83 10.18 6.84
N GLU A 101 -0.31 10.56 8.00
CA GLU A 101 0.35 11.85 8.16
C GLU A 101 1.58 11.98 7.27
N LEU A 102 2.42 10.94 7.23
CA LEU A 102 3.68 10.98 6.49
C LEU A 102 3.50 10.70 5.00
N TYR A 103 2.59 9.81 4.63
CA TYR A 103 2.52 9.27 3.28
C TYR A 103 1.15 9.43 2.61
N GLY A 104 0.19 10.05 3.25
CA GLY A 104 -1.15 10.20 2.70
C GLY A 104 -1.30 11.28 1.64
N HIS A 105 -0.19 11.89 1.24
CA HIS A 105 -0.21 12.98 0.26
C HIS A 105 0.01 12.45 -1.14
N VAL A 106 -0.70 13.02 -2.12
CA VAL A 106 -0.56 12.66 -3.52
C VAL A 106 -0.64 13.95 -4.33
N GLY A 107 0.30 14.16 -5.17
CA GLY A 107 0.33 15.32 -6.04
C GLY A 107 1.25 16.44 -5.57
#